data_a36264fcb46819ef3430ba87fb39e036
#
_entry.id   a36264fcb46819ef3430ba87fb39e036
#
_cell.length_a   1.000
_cell.length_b   1.000
_cell.length_c   1.000
_cell.angle_alpha   90.00
_cell.angle_beta   90.00
_cell.angle_gamma   90.00
#
_symmetry.space_group_name_H-M   'P 1'
#
loop_
_entity.id
_entity.type
_entity.pdbx_description
1 polymer ?
#
loop_
_entity_poly.entity_id
_entity_poly.type
_entity_poly.pdbx_seq_one_letter_code
_entity_poly.pdbx_strand_id
1 'polypeptide(L)'
;MDGDWQGVTSVALKMGDAVKEYTVTASTDFKRATLSRENNPYYWTSRDPITVSAWWPFDNADITQMPAVKVAEDQSKLADFQNSDFISAENRKVEFNTPTLEFTHRTARVTIELKPGTGFTSVAGATVRLVSLSADNGNPTAIKTYNASGNTYEALTAPQTVAAGKPFVKVELGGGTFYFRPQNNVVLEAGSRYKYTVKVNATGLTLEGCTIGDWVDGGGESGAAEDLGYIYDSNTNTYTVYNADGLLAWNKAIQKDESINCTLTADIDLTGREWTRLDTWPGYSGVFNGQGHSITGLNFSAARFGLFLFLNQSGVIKNLQLIDVNLDGSSGGAAGMVYRNHGQIIACSVTGKLTVHSGGIANANYGDIIACWFNGTLKDESGCGTIVRFNYKNITSCY
;
A
#
# COMPACT_ATOMS: atom_id res chain seq x y z
N MET A 1 3.03 -17.77 -20.16
CA MET A 1 2.19 -18.82 -20.78
C MET A 1 0.73 -18.53 -20.45
N ASP A 2 -0.14 -18.58 -21.47
CA ASP A 2 -1.56 -18.23 -21.29
C ASP A 2 -2.44 -19.49 -21.17
N GLY A 3 -1.96 -20.50 -20.46
CA GLY A 3 -2.60 -21.80 -20.35
C GLY A 3 -2.40 -22.66 -21.59
N ASP A 4 -1.24 -22.56 -22.21
CA ASP A 4 -0.86 -23.28 -23.41
C ASP A 4 0.56 -23.89 -23.30
N TRP A 5 0.96 -24.65 -24.30
CA TRP A 5 2.24 -25.36 -24.37
C TRP A 5 3.37 -24.54 -24.98
N GLN A 6 3.19 -23.24 -25.21
CA GLN A 6 4.21 -22.41 -25.83
C GLN A 6 5.46 -22.32 -24.93
N GLY A 7 6.61 -22.72 -25.45
CA GLY A 7 7.88 -22.64 -24.72
C GLY A 7 8.18 -23.86 -23.83
N VAL A 8 7.26 -24.81 -23.64
CA VAL A 8 7.52 -26.07 -22.93
C VAL A 8 8.04 -27.09 -23.91
N THR A 9 9.29 -27.51 -23.77
CA THR A 9 9.95 -28.47 -24.68
C THR A 9 10.05 -29.88 -24.11
N SER A 10 9.99 -30.00 -22.79
CA SER A 10 10.00 -31.29 -22.10
C SER A 10 9.24 -31.24 -20.77
N VAL A 11 8.84 -32.39 -20.25
CA VAL A 11 8.24 -32.59 -18.95
C VAL A 11 8.85 -33.78 -18.24
N ALA A 12 8.90 -33.75 -16.93
CA ALA A 12 9.16 -34.96 -16.14
C ALA A 12 7.86 -35.77 -16.04
N LEU A 13 7.94 -37.09 -16.31
CA LEU A 13 6.84 -38.03 -16.18
C LEU A 13 7.22 -39.14 -15.20
N LYS A 14 6.43 -39.31 -14.15
CA LYS A 14 6.59 -40.32 -13.10
C LYS A 14 5.56 -41.42 -13.24
N MET A 15 6.03 -42.67 -13.24
CA MET A 15 5.19 -43.85 -13.15
C MET A 15 5.81 -44.83 -12.15
N GLY A 16 5.12 -45.18 -11.09
CA GLY A 16 5.69 -45.85 -9.91
C GLY A 16 6.78 -45.02 -9.29
N ASP A 17 7.95 -45.61 -9.00
CA ASP A 17 9.09 -44.92 -8.39
C ASP A 17 10.05 -44.28 -9.43
N ALA A 18 9.84 -44.54 -10.70
CA ALA A 18 10.72 -44.05 -11.76
C ALA A 18 10.21 -42.72 -12.33
N VAL A 19 11.12 -41.81 -12.62
CA VAL A 19 10.84 -40.56 -13.33
C VAL A 19 11.67 -40.52 -14.63
N LYS A 20 11.05 -40.11 -15.71
CA LYS A 20 11.71 -39.99 -17.02
C LYS A 20 11.34 -38.68 -17.67
N GLU A 21 12.28 -38.05 -18.35
CA GLU A 21 12.00 -36.88 -19.19
C GLU A 21 11.29 -37.31 -20.47
N TYR A 22 10.24 -36.60 -20.83
CA TYR A 22 9.52 -36.73 -22.08
C TYR A 22 9.57 -35.43 -22.85
N THR A 23 9.88 -35.53 -24.15
CA THR A 23 9.84 -34.41 -25.09
C THR A 23 8.40 -33.97 -25.31
N VAL A 24 8.15 -32.68 -25.32
CA VAL A 24 6.85 -32.05 -25.60
C VAL A 24 6.85 -31.58 -27.05
N THR A 25 5.90 -32.06 -27.85
CA THR A 25 5.60 -31.54 -29.18
C THR A 25 4.23 -30.88 -29.15
N ALA A 26 4.20 -29.56 -29.08
CA ALA A 26 2.96 -28.79 -29.03
C ALA A 26 2.24 -28.78 -30.37
N SER A 27 0.91 -28.71 -30.35
CA SER A 27 0.06 -28.42 -31.51
C SER A 27 0.31 -27.00 -32.02
N THR A 28 -0.12 -26.72 -33.26
CA THR A 28 0.06 -25.39 -33.88
C THR A 28 -0.65 -24.24 -33.12
N ASP A 29 -1.70 -24.56 -32.42
CA ASP A 29 -2.45 -23.63 -31.55
C ASP A 29 -1.99 -23.66 -30.09
N PHE A 30 -0.97 -24.46 -29.76
CA PHE A 30 -0.41 -24.69 -28.43
C PHE A 30 -1.40 -25.19 -27.35
N LYS A 31 -2.64 -25.54 -27.74
CA LYS A 31 -3.66 -26.02 -26.79
C LYS A 31 -3.47 -27.46 -26.35
N ARG A 32 -2.76 -28.22 -27.11
CA ARG A 32 -2.44 -29.64 -26.87
C ARG A 32 -0.97 -29.92 -27.14
N ALA A 33 -0.47 -30.98 -26.54
CA ALA A 33 0.87 -31.47 -26.84
C ALA A 33 0.92 -33.00 -26.84
N THR A 34 1.85 -33.55 -27.60
CA THR A 34 2.21 -34.96 -27.56
C THR A 34 3.48 -35.12 -26.74
N LEU A 35 3.47 -36.09 -25.84
CA LEU A 35 4.64 -36.46 -25.04
C LEU A 35 5.29 -37.69 -25.70
N SER A 36 6.57 -37.59 -26.00
CA SER A 36 7.32 -38.69 -26.65
C SER A 36 8.69 -38.89 -25.97
N ARG A 37 9.17 -40.15 -26.04
CA ARG A 37 10.51 -40.48 -25.59
C ARG A 37 11.04 -41.67 -26.46
N GLU A 38 12.17 -41.46 -27.14
CA GLU A 38 12.73 -42.46 -28.03
C GLU A 38 13.41 -43.63 -27.28
N ASN A 39 14.21 -43.26 -26.26
CA ASN A 39 15.00 -44.24 -25.52
C ASN A 39 14.35 -44.58 -24.19
N ASN A 40 14.05 -45.88 -23.98
CA ASN A 40 13.50 -46.41 -22.74
C ASN A 40 12.20 -45.69 -22.30
N PRO A 41 11.15 -45.60 -23.16
CA PRO A 41 9.87 -45.04 -22.76
C PRO A 41 9.19 -45.92 -21.70
N TYR A 42 8.10 -45.46 -21.14
CA TYR A 42 7.18 -46.32 -20.41
C TYR A 42 6.32 -47.10 -21.37
N TYR A 43 6.07 -48.38 -21.04
CA TYR A 43 5.21 -49.27 -21.82
C TYR A 43 4.00 -49.68 -20.98
N TRP A 44 2.87 -49.79 -21.62
CA TRP A 44 1.69 -50.40 -21.02
C TRP A 44 1.93 -51.91 -20.85
N THR A 45 1.73 -52.40 -19.63
CA THR A 45 1.86 -53.84 -19.28
C THR A 45 0.50 -54.53 -19.25
N SER A 46 -0.59 -53.80 -19.20
CA SER A 46 -1.98 -54.25 -19.27
C SER A 46 -2.83 -53.16 -19.92
N ARG A 47 -4.12 -53.40 -20.08
CA ARG A 47 -5.09 -52.38 -20.52
C ARG A 47 -5.75 -51.66 -19.34
N ASP A 48 -5.34 -51.94 -18.11
CA ASP A 48 -5.85 -51.29 -16.94
C ASP A 48 -5.38 -49.83 -16.83
N PRO A 49 -6.16 -48.92 -16.24
CA PRO A 49 -5.70 -47.57 -16.03
C PRO A 49 -4.42 -47.51 -15.17
N ILE A 50 -3.50 -46.66 -15.58
CA ILE A 50 -2.26 -46.40 -14.83
C ILE A 50 -2.34 -45.07 -14.10
N THR A 51 -1.60 -44.95 -12.99
CA THR A 51 -1.45 -43.68 -12.28
C THR A 51 -0.12 -43.06 -12.64
N VAL A 52 -0.16 -41.79 -13.09
CA VAL A 52 1.04 -41.06 -13.48
C VAL A 52 1.03 -39.68 -12.84
N SER A 53 2.22 -39.11 -12.63
CA SER A 53 2.41 -37.69 -12.31
C SER A 53 3.36 -37.10 -13.35
N ALA A 54 3.13 -35.82 -13.70
CA ALA A 54 4.03 -35.12 -14.61
C ALA A 54 4.14 -33.67 -14.17
N TRP A 55 5.28 -33.02 -14.45
CA TRP A 55 5.50 -31.61 -14.06
C TRP A 55 6.54 -30.92 -14.95
N TRP A 56 6.46 -29.61 -14.94
CA TRP A 56 7.45 -28.69 -15.49
C TRP A 56 7.41 -27.38 -14.66
N PRO A 57 8.55 -26.75 -14.37
CA PRO A 57 9.92 -27.15 -14.71
C PRO A 57 10.45 -28.27 -13.81
N PHE A 58 11.61 -28.79 -14.18
CA PHE A 58 12.35 -29.76 -13.38
C PHE A 58 13.85 -29.49 -13.49
N ASP A 59 14.62 -29.95 -12.49
CA ASP A 59 16.08 -29.87 -12.52
C ASP A 59 16.63 -31.03 -13.37
N ASN A 60 17.39 -30.72 -14.42
CA ASN A 60 18.03 -31.73 -15.25
C ASN A 60 19.08 -32.54 -14.48
N ALA A 61 19.60 -32.04 -13.37
CA ALA A 61 20.54 -32.78 -12.50
C ALA A 61 19.83 -33.76 -11.55
N ASP A 62 18.59 -33.46 -11.14
CA ASP A 62 17.74 -34.31 -10.31
C ASP A 62 16.28 -34.22 -10.75
N ILE A 63 15.84 -35.18 -11.57
CA ILE A 63 14.44 -35.26 -12.04
C ILE A 63 13.59 -36.23 -11.20
N THR A 64 14.17 -36.83 -10.18
CA THR A 64 13.51 -37.91 -9.42
C THR A 64 12.34 -37.46 -8.61
N GLN A 65 12.27 -36.16 -8.25
CA GLN A 65 11.21 -35.55 -7.44
C GLN A 65 10.69 -34.28 -8.08
N MET A 66 9.39 -34.05 -7.93
CA MET A 66 8.78 -32.79 -8.30
C MET A 66 9.28 -31.68 -7.34
N PRO A 67 9.89 -30.62 -7.86
CA PRO A 67 10.39 -29.55 -7.01
C PRO A 67 9.26 -28.73 -6.38
N ALA A 68 9.56 -28.00 -5.32
CA ALA A 68 8.67 -26.98 -4.80
C ALA A 68 8.52 -25.84 -5.82
N VAL A 69 7.34 -25.20 -5.81
CA VAL A 69 7.11 -24.01 -6.63
C VAL A 69 8.04 -22.88 -6.18
N LYS A 70 8.81 -22.35 -7.13
CA LYS A 70 9.68 -21.18 -6.91
C LYS A 70 9.58 -20.26 -8.12
N VAL A 71 9.61 -18.95 -7.87
CA VAL A 71 9.53 -17.95 -8.92
C VAL A 71 10.75 -17.03 -8.89
N ALA A 72 11.06 -16.39 -10.02
CA ALA A 72 12.16 -15.44 -10.12
C ALA A 72 11.81 -14.11 -9.41
N GLU A 73 12.82 -13.48 -8.81
CA GLU A 73 12.70 -12.12 -8.22
C GLU A 73 12.52 -11.05 -9.31
N ASP A 74 13.29 -11.14 -10.39
CA ASP A 74 13.15 -10.26 -11.55
C ASP A 74 12.45 -11.00 -12.69
N GLN A 75 11.17 -10.71 -12.87
CA GLN A 75 10.35 -11.23 -13.97
C GLN A 75 10.15 -10.18 -15.07
N SER A 76 10.94 -9.09 -15.09
CA SER A 76 10.75 -7.98 -16.04
C SER A 76 11.00 -8.36 -17.51
N LYS A 77 11.65 -9.47 -17.77
CA LYS A 77 11.79 -10.05 -19.12
C LYS A 77 10.76 -11.16 -19.32
N LEU A 78 10.23 -11.25 -20.55
CA LEU A 78 9.25 -12.28 -20.91
C LEU A 78 9.73 -13.70 -20.57
N ALA A 79 11.00 -14.01 -20.84
CA ALA A 79 11.55 -15.33 -20.54
C ALA A 79 11.57 -15.64 -19.04
N ASP A 80 11.97 -14.68 -18.20
CA ASP A 80 12.02 -14.86 -16.75
C ASP A 80 10.62 -14.98 -16.14
N PHE A 81 9.65 -14.21 -16.69
CA PHE A 81 8.24 -14.34 -16.34
C PHE A 81 7.70 -15.73 -16.73
N GLN A 82 7.92 -16.19 -17.97
CA GLN A 82 7.48 -17.50 -18.44
C GLN A 82 8.13 -18.65 -17.66
N ASN A 83 9.43 -18.55 -17.36
CA ASN A 83 10.17 -19.57 -16.62
C ASN A 83 9.80 -19.62 -15.12
N SER A 84 9.09 -18.62 -14.62
CA SER A 84 8.53 -18.63 -13.26
C SER A 84 7.24 -19.43 -13.14
N ASP A 85 6.69 -19.94 -14.24
CA ASP A 85 5.50 -20.78 -14.19
C ASP A 85 5.83 -22.20 -13.75
N PHE A 86 4.85 -22.87 -13.16
CA PHE A 86 4.92 -24.24 -12.75
C PHE A 86 3.60 -24.92 -13.08
N ILE A 87 3.67 -26.00 -13.90
CA ILE A 87 2.52 -26.81 -14.25
C ILE A 87 2.71 -28.24 -13.80
N SER A 88 1.67 -28.89 -13.32
CA SER A 88 1.71 -30.30 -12.94
C SER A 88 0.39 -31.02 -13.21
N ALA A 89 0.52 -32.33 -13.34
CA ALA A 89 -0.56 -33.30 -13.30
C ALA A 89 -0.17 -34.35 -12.25
N GLU A 90 -0.79 -34.33 -11.06
CA GLU A 90 -0.39 -35.18 -9.95
C GLU A 90 -1.34 -36.35 -9.76
N ASN A 91 -0.79 -37.57 -9.67
CA ASN A 91 -1.52 -38.80 -9.37
C ASN A 91 -2.78 -38.98 -10.25
N ARG A 92 -2.65 -38.66 -11.56
CA ARG A 92 -3.76 -38.76 -12.50
C ARG A 92 -3.91 -40.18 -13.03
N LYS A 93 -5.13 -40.68 -13.10
CA LYS A 93 -5.47 -41.90 -13.77
C LYS A 93 -5.51 -41.65 -15.26
N VAL A 94 -4.81 -42.48 -16.02
CA VAL A 94 -4.72 -42.42 -17.50
C VAL A 94 -5.22 -43.73 -18.06
N GLU A 95 -6.21 -43.66 -18.94
CA GLU A 95 -6.83 -44.79 -19.57
C GLU A 95 -6.05 -45.25 -20.79
N PHE A 96 -5.94 -46.57 -21.01
CA PHE A 96 -5.20 -47.14 -22.17
C PHE A 96 -5.74 -46.65 -23.51
N ASN A 97 -7.06 -46.53 -23.66
CA ASN A 97 -7.68 -46.19 -24.95
C ASN A 97 -7.70 -44.66 -25.19
N THR A 98 -7.55 -43.85 -24.18
CA THR A 98 -7.55 -42.39 -24.24
C THR A 98 -6.46 -41.82 -23.35
N PRO A 99 -5.16 -42.01 -23.71
CA PRO A 99 -4.04 -41.63 -22.83
C PRO A 99 -3.84 -40.11 -22.82
N THR A 100 -4.70 -39.41 -22.13
CA THR A 100 -4.66 -37.95 -21.95
C THR A 100 -4.29 -37.58 -20.53
N LEU A 101 -3.55 -36.49 -20.35
CA LEU A 101 -3.11 -35.98 -19.10
C LEU A 101 -3.35 -34.47 -19.06
N GLU A 102 -4.15 -34.00 -18.08
CA GLU A 102 -4.44 -32.59 -17.91
C GLU A 102 -3.49 -31.99 -16.88
N PHE A 103 -2.80 -30.90 -17.29
CA PHE A 103 -1.92 -30.12 -16.42
C PHE A 103 -2.65 -28.91 -15.86
N THR A 104 -2.33 -28.58 -14.63
CA THR A 104 -2.82 -27.39 -13.95
C THR A 104 -1.66 -26.52 -13.51
N HIS A 105 -1.83 -25.19 -13.54
CA HIS A 105 -0.85 -24.27 -13.00
C HIS A 105 -0.76 -24.38 -11.50
N ARG A 106 0.45 -24.32 -10.96
CA ARG A 106 0.74 -24.35 -9.51
C ARG A 106 1.12 -22.98 -9.00
N THR A 107 1.31 -22.02 -9.88
CA THR A 107 1.52 -20.60 -9.57
C THR A 107 0.21 -19.84 -9.58
N ALA A 108 0.18 -18.69 -8.93
CA ALA A 108 -0.85 -17.66 -9.08
C ALA A 108 -0.35 -16.59 -10.04
N ARG A 109 -1.19 -16.08 -10.94
CA ARG A 109 -0.87 -14.97 -11.84
C ARG A 109 -1.51 -13.69 -11.37
N VAL A 110 -0.70 -12.65 -11.15
CA VAL A 110 -1.17 -11.33 -10.72
C VAL A 110 -0.94 -10.34 -11.86
N THR A 111 -2.01 -9.68 -12.28
CA THR A 111 -2.01 -8.62 -13.29
C THR A 111 -2.36 -7.30 -12.63
N ILE A 112 -1.51 -6.29 -12.81
CA ILE A 112 -1.72 -4.93 -12.32
C ILE A 112 -1.93 -4.01 -13.53
N GLU A 113 -3.12 -3.46 -13.67
CA GLU A 113 -3.43 -2.43 -14.67
C GLU A 113 -3.34 -1.06 -14.01
N LEU A 114 -2.39 -0.23 -14.44
CA LEU A 114 -2.24 1.12 -13.91
C LEU A 114 -3.10 2.10 -14.70
N LYS A 115 -3.74 3.04 -13.99
CA LYS A 115 -4.42 4.19 -14.56
C LYS A 115 -3.85 5.48 -13.99
N PRO A 116 -3.70 6.54 -14.79
CA PRO A 116 -3.32 7.84 -14.29
C PRO A 116 -4.46 8.43 -13.45
N GLY A 117 -4.11 9.02 -12.32
CA GLY A 117 -5.00 9.73 -11.42
C GLY A 117 -4.56 11.18 -11.23
N THR A 118 -4.99 11.79 -10.12
CA THR A 118 -4.67 13.19 -9.82
C THR A 118 -3.15 13.42 -9.75
N GLY A 119 -2.65 14.39 -10.50
CA GLY A 119 -1.22 14.74 -10.56
C GLY A 119 -0.41 13.95 -11.59
N PHE A 120 -1.01 12.98 -12.29
CA PHE A 120 -0.38 12.26 -13.39
C PHE A 120 -1.24 12.29 -14.65
N THR A 121 -0.63 12.60 -15.77
CA THR A 121 -1.27 12.53 -17.10
C THR A 121 -1.01 11.19 -17.79
N SER A 122 -0.03 10.42 -17.31
CA SER A 122 0.38 9.13 -17.85
C SER A 122 1.04 8.29 -16.76
N VAL A 123 0.93 6.98 -16.87
CA VAL A 123 1.64 6.00 -16.05
C VAL A 123 2.80 5.32 -16.80
N ALA A 124 3.12 5.82 -18.01
CA ALA A 124 4.23 5.30 -18.78
C ALA A 124 5.56 5.46 -18.03
N GLY A 125 6.40 4.43 -18.11
CA GLY A 125 7.70 4.40 -17.41
C GLY A 125 7.61 4.00 -15.93
N ALA A 126 6.42 3.60 -15.43
CA ALA A 126 6.30 3.06 -14.09
C ALA A 126 7.10 1.76 -13.94
N THR A 127 7.67 1.55 -12.75
CA THR A 127 8.16 0.24 -12.30
C THR A 127 7.19 -0.31 -11.28
N VAL A 128 6.71 -1.53 -11.51
CA VAL A 128 5.78 -2.20 -10.61
C VAL A 128 6.43 -3.42 -9.97
N ARG A 129 6.20 -3.58 -8.67
CA ARG A 129 6.64 -4.77 -7.91
C ARG A 129 5.50 -5.30 -7.06
N LEU A 130 5.41 -6.63 -6.95
CA LEU A 130 4.69 -7.25 -5.85
C LEU A 130 5.63 -7.34 -4.66
N VAL A 131 5.15 -6.96 -3.47
CA VAL A 131 5.98 -6.86 -2.25
C VAL A 131 5.31 -7.56 -1.07
N SER A 132 6.02 -7.68 0.05
CA SER A 132 5.58 -8.41 1.26
C SER A 132 5.23 -9.87 1.01
N LEU A 133 5.92 -10.50 0.08
CA LEU A 133 5.80 -11.91 -0.22
C LEU A 133 6.67 -12.73 0.76
N SER A 134 6.31 -14.00 0.93
CA SER A 134 7.03 -14.92 1.83
C SER A 134 8.02 -15.79 1.06
N ALA A 135 9.30 -15.67 1.39
CA ALA A 135 10.35 -16.51 0.83
C ALA A 135 10.17 -18.00 1.19
N ASP A 136 9.58 -18.28 2.35
CA ASP A 136 9.32 -19.66 2.82
C ASP A 136 8.30 -20.39 1.94
N ASN A 137 7.48 -19.64 1.20
CA ASN A 137 6.51 -20.18 0.25
C ASN A 137 7.06 -20.27 -1.20
N GLY A 138 8.37 -20.09 -1.39
CA GLY A 138 8.99 -20.14 -2.71
C GLY A 138 8.94 -18.82 -3.49
N ASN A 139 8.54 -17.72 -2.85
CA ASN A 139 8.60 -16.39 -3.42
C ASN A 139 9.83 -15.63 -2.93
N PRO A 140 10.48 -14.78 -3.73
CA PRO A 140 11.33 -13.72 -3.20
C PRO A 140 10.47 -12.70 -2.42
N THR A 141 11.09 -11.91 -1.55
CA THR A 141 10.38 -10.90 -0.75
C THR A 141 9.70 -9.81 -1.60
N ALA A 142 10.22 -9.58 -2.78
CA ALA A 142 9.63 -8.70 -3.79
C ALA A 142 9.86 -9.28 -5.19
N ILE A 143 8.86 -9.14 -6.07
CA ILE A 143 8.93 -9.57 -7.47
C ILE A 143 8.79 -8.34 -8.35
N LYS A 144 9.77 -8.10 -9.22
CA LYS A 144 9.68 -7.11 -10.28
C LYS A 144 8.88 -7.68 -11.44
N THR A 145 7.80 -7.00 -11.81
CA THR A 145 6.82 -7.51 -12.77
C THR A 145 7.28 -7.38 -14.23
N TYR A 146 6.74 -8.21 -15.10
CA TYR A 146 6.80 -8.07 -16.54
C TYR A 146 5.81 -7.00 -17.01
N ASN A 147 6.25 -6.09 -17.88
CA ASN A 147 5.34 -5.16 -18.55
C ASN A 147 4.77 -5.84 -19.79
N ALA A 148 3.53 -6.33 -19.69
CA ALA A 148 2.88 -7.06 -20.76
C ALA A 148 2.42 -6.15 -21.91
N SER A 149 1.91 -4.94 -21.58
CA SER A 149 1.53 -3.93 -22.58
C SER A 149 1.28 -2.58 -21.92
N GLY A 150 2.04 -1.56 -22.29
CA GLY A 150 1.80 -0.18 -21.88
C GLY A 150 1.70 0.00 -20.36
N ASN A 151 0.49 -0.02 -19.82
CA ASN A 151 0.17 0.17 -18.41
C ASN A 151 -0.20 -1.13 -17.68
N THR A 152 -0.01 -2.29 -18.32
CA THR A 152 -0.34 -3.60 -17.75
C THR A 152 0.94 -4.34 -17.36
N TYR A 153 1.01 -4.76 -16.11
CA TYR A 153 2.15 -5.42 -15.49
C TYR A 153 1.72 -6.76 -14.93
N GLU A 154 2.53 -7.79 -15.08
CA GLU A 154 2.21 -9.14 -14.68
C GLU A 154 3.35 -9.80 -13.89
N ALA A 155 2.98 -10.66 -12.95
CA ALA A 155 3.90 -11.51 -12.23
C ALA A 155 3.28 -12.87 -11.90
N LEU A 156 4.11 -13.88 -11.82
CA LEU A 156 3.77 -15.18 -11.26
C LEU A 156 4.31 -15.28 -9.85
N THR A 157 3.51 -15.86 -8.95
CA THR A 157 3.86 -16.08 -7.55
C THR A 157 3.61 -17.52 -7.15
N ALA A 158 4.37 -18.07 -6.21
CA ALA A 158 3.96 -19.26 -5.50
C ALA A 158 2.73 -18.94 -4.63
N PRO A 159 1.82 -19.91 -4.40
CA PRO A 159 0.63 -19.72 -3.58
C PRO A 159 0.97 -19.25 -2.17
N GLN A 160 0.28 -18.22 -1.69
CA GLN A 160 0.45 -17.68 -0.35
C GLN A 160 -0.66 -16.71 0.04
N THR A 161 -0.64 -16.25 1.28
CA THR A 161 -1.50 -15.16 1.75
C THR A 161 -0.68 -13.94 2.13
N VAL A 162 -1.00 -12.79 1.55
CA VAL A 162 -0.51 -11.49 2.01
C VAL A 162 -1.54 -10.92 2.97
N ALA A 163 -1.12 -10.64 4.21
CA ALA A 163 -2.02 -10.16 5.25
C ALA A 163 -2.56 -8.76 4.94
N ALA A 164 -3.80 -8.51 5.35
CA ALA A 164 -4.45 -7.21 5.28
C ALA A 164 -3.56 -6.09 5.86
N GLY A 165 -3.56 -4.92 5.21
CA GLY A 165 -2.77 -3.75 5.61
C GLY A 165 -1.27 -3.83 5.29
N LYS A 166 -0.74 -4.97 4.86
CA LYS A 166 0.64 -5.05 4.35
C LYS A 166 0.73 -4.47 2.93
N PRO A 167 1.82 -3.78 2.56
CA PRO A 167 1.99 -3.35 1.18
C PRO A 167 2.02 -4.57 0.26
N PHE A 168 1.19 -4.57 -0.78
CA PHE A 168 1.12 -5.66 -1.74
C PHE A 168 1.67 -5.26 -3.11
N VAL A 169 1.32 -4.07 -3.58
CA VAL A 169 1.84 -3.53 -4.84
C VAL A 169 2.66 -2.27 -4.54
N LYS A 170 3.87 -2.21 -5.08
CA LYS A 170 4.73 -1.03 -5.08
C LYS A 170 4.82 -0.50 -6.50
N VAL A 171 4.58 0.81 -6.67
CA VAL A 171 4.72 1.52 -7.96
C VAL A 171 5.73 2.63 -7.79
N GLU A 172 6.72 2.70 -8.67
CA GLU A 172 7.68 3.81 -8.77
C GLU A 172 7.39 4.57 -10.07
N LEU A 173 7.05 5.84 -9.96
CA LEU A 173 6.68 6.69 -11.10
C LEU A 173 7.01 8.16 -10.80
N GLY A 174 7.63 8.85 -11.76
CA GLY A 174 7.91 10.29 -11.65
C GLY A 174 8.79 10.68 -10.45
N GLY A 175 9.67 9.78 -10.00
CA GLY A 175 10.50 9.98 -8.81
C GLY A 175 9.79 9.68 -7.48
N GLY A 176 8.48 9.40 -7.50
CA GLY A 176 7.70 8.97 -6.34
C GLY A 176 7.66 7.45 -6.20
N THR A 177 7.44 7.01 -4.96
CA THR A 177 7.20 5.59 -4.62
C THR A 177 5.86 5.47 -3.92
N PHE A 178 4.98 4.62 -4.45
CA PHE A 178 3.61 4.45 -4.00
C PHE A 178 3.35 3.00 -3.62
N TYR A 179 2.51 2.78 -2.59
CA TYR A 179 2.16 1.44 -2.14
C TYR A 179 0.64 1.26 -2.10
N PHE A 180 0.17 0.14 -2.66
CA PHE A 180 -1.18 -0.36 -2.43
C PHE A 180 -1.18 -1.35 -1.26
N ARG A 181 -2.07 -1.12 -0.29
CA ARG A 181 -2.27 -1.97 0.89
C ARG A 181 -3.71 -2.50 0.88
N PRO A 182 -3.91 -3.81 0.64
CA PRO A 182 -5.25 -4.38 0.65
C PRO A 182 -5.87 -4.31 2.05
N GLN A 183 -7.17 -4.07 2.12
CA GLN A 183 -7.92 -4.08 3.39
C GLN A 183 -8.17 -5.48 3.93
N ASN A 184 -8.32 -6.44 3.03
CA ASN A 184 -8.49 -7.84 3.35
C ASN A 184 -7.23 -8.63 3.01
N ASN A 185 -7.12 -9.85 3.51
CA ASN A 185 -6.06 -10.76 3.11
C ASN A 185 -6.15 -11.01 1.59
N VAL A 186 -5.01 -10.94 0.90
CA VAL A 186 -4.88 -11.39 -0.48
C VAL A 186 -4.44 -12.84 -0.45
N VAL A 187 -5.35 -13.74 -0.78
CA VAL A 187 -5.09 -15.18 -0.87
C VAL A 187 -4.75 -15.50 -2.32
N LEU A 188 -3.49 -15.81 -2.60
CA LEU A 188 -3.00 -16.18 -3.92
C LEU A 188 -3.01 -17.71 -4.03
N GLU A 189 -3.96 -18.26 -4.77
CA GLU A 189 -4.17 -19.70 -4.93
C GLU A 189 -3.54 -20.22 -6.22
N ALA A 190 -3.10 -21.48 -6.19
CA ALA A 190 -2.57 -22.17 -7.36
C ALA A 190 -3.61 -22.19 -8.50
N GLY A 191 -3.18 -21.87 -9.71
CA GLY A 191 -4.05 -21.89 -10.90
C GLY A 191 -5.02 -20.72 -11.01
N SER A 192 -4.92 -19.71 -10.11
CA SER A 192 -5.83 -18.57 -10.12
C SER A 192 -5.18 -17.33 -10.72
N ARG A 193 -5.99 -16.49 -11.36
CA ARG A 193 -5.63 -15.18 -11.92
C ARG A 193 -6.26 -14.08 -11.07
N TYR A 194 -5.45 -13.06 -10.76
CA TYR A 194 -5.85 -11.88 -10.01
C TYR A 194 -5.57 -10.64 -10.84
N LYS A 195 -6.59 -9.85 -11.16
CA LYS A 195 -6.41 -8.59 -11.85
C LYS A 195 -6.81 -7.43 -10.94
N TYR A 196 -5.86 -6.52 -10.72
CA TYR A 196 -6.04 -5.30 -9.97
C TYR A 196 -5.95 -4.10 -10.91
N THR A 197 -6.97 -3.25 -10.92
CA THR A 197 -6.92 -1.95 -11.59
C THR A 197 -6.60 -0.89 -10.56
N VAL A 198 -5.42 -0.29 -10.67
CA VAL A 198 -4.85 0.63 -9.66
C VAL A 198 -4.67 2.00 -10.28
N LYS A 199 -5.29 3.03 -9.69
CA LYS A 199 -5.09 4.43 -10.05
C LYS A 199 -3.90 4.99 -9.30
N VAL A 200 -2.95 5.59 -10.02
CA VAL A 200 -1.77 6.25 -9.45
C VAL A 200 -2.04 7.73 -9.31
N ASN A 201 -2.18 8.20 -8.08
CA ASN A 201 -2.30 9.62 -7.76
C ASN A 201 -0.98 10.15 -7.19
N ALA A 202 -0.72 11.44 -7.30
CA ALA A 202 0.46 12.08 -6.67
C ALA A 202 0.49 11.85 -5.14
N THR A 203 -0.65 11.55 -4.55
CA THR A 203 -0.87 11.33 -3.12
C THR A 203 -0.92 9.85 -2.72
N GLY A 204 -0.95 8.90 -3.67
CA GLY A 204 -1.01 7.46 -3.36
C GLY A 204 -1.66 6.62 -4.45
N LEU A 205 -1.84 5.32 -4.17
CA LEU A 205 -2.52 4.38 -5.05
C LEU A 205 -3.95 4.16 -4.60
N THR A 206 -4.89 4.20 -5.54
CA THR A 206 -6.31 3.85 -5.32
C THR A 206 -6.68 2.61 -6.13
N LEU A 207 -7.28 1.61 -5.49
CA LEU A 207 -7.83 0.45 -6.19
C LEU A 207 -9.16 0.82 -6.84
N GLU A 208 -9.25 0.70 -8.17
CA GLU A 208 -10.52 0.87 -8.90
C GLU A 208 -11.28 -0.45 -9.10
N GLY A 209 -10.58 -1.58 -9.04
CA GLY A 209 -11.22 -2.89 -9.17
C GLY A 209 -10.24 -4.03 -8.93
N CYS A 210 -10.77 -5.15 -8.46
CA CYS A 210 -10.07 -6.42 -8.38
C CYS A 210 -10.97 -7.49 -8.98
N THR A 211 -10.40 -8.35 -9.81
CA THR A 211 -11.07 -9.53 -10.35
C THR A 211 -10.22 -10.75 -10.04
N ILE A 212 -10.84 -11.78 -9.49
CA ILE A 212 -10.22 -13.08 -9.24
C ILE A 212 -10.90 -14.08 -10.17
N GLY A 213 -10.13 -14.88 -10.87
CA GLY A 213 -10.64 -15.93 -11.74
C GLY A 213 -9.69 -17.11 -11.80
N ASP A 214 -10.23 -18.26 -12.12
CA ASP A 214 -9.39 -19.40 -12.57
C ASP A 214 -8.64 -18.98 -13.83
N TRP A 215 -7.55 -19.66 -14.16
CA TRP A 215 -6.91 -19.48 -15.48
C TRP A 215 -7.88 -19.77 -16.63
N VAL A 216 -9.07 -20.20 -16.29
CA VAL A 216 -10.28 -20.27 -17.11
C VAL A 216 -11.31 -19.36 -16.42
N ASP A 217 -11.64 -18.24 -17.02
CA ASP A 217 -12.51 -17.16 -16.56
C ASP A 217 -13.52 -17.44 -15.43
N GLY A 218 -13.53 -16.65 -14.40
CA GLY A 218 -14.63 -16.60 -13.47
C GLY A 218 -14.37 -15.95 -12.10
N GLY A 219 -15.13 -14.94 -11.81
CA GLY A 219 -15.45 -14.44 -10.48
C GLY A 219 -14.65 -13.22 -10.00
N GLY A 220 -15.36 -12.19 -9.57
CA GLY A 220 -14.80 -10.94 -9.06
C GLY A 220 -15.12 -10.69 -7.59
N GLU A 221 -14.17 -10.16 -6.85
CA GLU A 221 -14.43 -9.47 -5.60
C GLU A 221 -14.19 -7.97 -5.79
N SER A 222 -15.15 -7.16 -5.35
CA SER A 222 -15.01 -5.71 -5.28
C SER A 222 -14.60 -5.34 -3.85
N GLY A 223 -13.33 -5.03 -3.65
CA GLY A 223 -12.83 -4.42 -2.43
C GLY A 223 -12.40 -2.99 -2.73
N ALA A 224 -13.07 -1.99 -2.13
CA ALA A 224 -12.55 -0.64 -2.14
C ALA A 224 -11.26 -0.63 -1.30
N ALA A 225 -10.13 -0.27 -1.89
CA ALA A 225 -8.98 0.14 -1.12
C ALA A 225 -9.33 1.51 -0.53
N GLU A 226 -9.44 1.63 0.78
CA GLU A 226 -9.41 2.93 1.43
C GLU A 226 -8.05 3.56 1.13
N ASP A 227 -8.10 4.74 0.55
CA ASP A 227 -7.00 5.67 0.59
C ASP A 227 -6.81 6.03 2.08
N LEU A 228 -5.78 5.48 2.73
CA LEU A 228 -5.50 5.75 4.13
C LEU A 228 -5.17 7.22 4.39
N GLY A 229 -4.93 8.00 3.31
CA GLY A 229 -4.62 9.41 3.39
C GLY A 229 -3.22 9.70 3.94
N TYR A 230 -2.40 8.69 4.20
CA TYR A 230 -1.05 8.84 4.73
C TYR A 230 -0.11 7.70 4.31
N ILE A 231 1.19 8.00 4.42
CA ILE A 231 2.28 7.00 4.40
C ILE A 231 2.97 7.08 5.77
N TYR A 232 3.16 5.94 6.43
CA TYR A 232 3.92 5.89 7.69
C TYR A 232 5.29 5.29 7.49
N ASP A 233 6.33 6.03 7.85
CA ASP A 233 7.72 5.56 7.90
C ASP A 233 8.11 5.24 9.35
N SER A 234 8.27 3.97 9.64
CA SER A 234 8.65 3.49 10.99
C SER A 234 10.08 3.83 11.38
N ASN A 235 10.97 4.11 10.42
CA ASN A 235 12.37 4.46 10.72
C ASN A 235 12.49 5.90 11.26
N THR A 236 11.64 6.80 10.77
CA THR A 236 11.62 8.20 11.18
C THR A 236 10.45 8.53 12.11
N ASN A 237 9.61 7.55 12.41
CA ASN A 237 8.35 7.70 13.17
C ASN A 237 7.48 8.83 12.60
N THR A 238 7.33 8.86 11.26
CA THR A 238 6.68 9.99 10.55
C THR A 238 5.50 9.53 9.72
N TYR A 239 4.35 10.20 9.88
CA TYR A 239 3.23 10.16 8.96
C TYR A 239 3.40 11.25 7.90
N THR A 240 3.42 10.87 6.63
CA THR A 240 3.29 11.77 5.49
C THR A 240 1.83 11.78 5.07
N VAL A 241 1.14 12.89 5.32
CA VAL A 241 -0.32 13.00 5.24
C VAL A 241 -0.73 13.83 4.03
N TYR A 242 -1.76 13.41 3.29
CA TYR A 242 -2.20 14.07 2.08
C TYR A 242 -3.73 14.22 1.93
N ASN A 243 -4.53 13.75 2.91
CA ASN A 243 -5.98 14.01 2.97
C ASN A 243 -6.50 13.97 4.42
N ALA A 244 -7.80 14.23 4.59
CA ALA A 244 -8.44 14.29 5.91
C ALA A 244 -8.36 12.96 6.67
N ASP A 245 -8.58 11.83 6.00
CA ASP A 245 -8.54 10.52 6.65
C ASP A 245 -7.13 10.19 7.16
N GLY A 246 -6.09 10.56 6.43
CA GLY A 246 -4.70 10.45 6.87
C GLY A 246 -4.37 11.32 8.07
N LEU A 247 -4.88 12.56 8.11
CA LEU A 247 -4.66 13.45 9.26
C LEU A 247 -5.39 12.92 10.50
N LEU A 248 -6.61 12.40 10.36
CA LEU A 248 -7.35 11.78 11.46
C LEU A 248 -6.71 10.47 11.94
N ALA A 249 -6.13 9.67 11.02
CA ALA A 249 -5.37 8.48 11.38
C ALA A 249 -4.12 8.82 12.19
N TRP A 250 -3.36 9.85 11.79
CA TRP A 250 -2.25 10.39 12.57
C TRP A 250 -2.73 10.92 13.93
N ASN A 251 -3.80 11.69 13.97
CA ASN A 251 -4.40 12.22 15.20
C ASN A 251 -4.78 11.10 16.19
N LYS A 252 -5.29 9.98 15.69
CA LYS A 252 -5.56 8.79 16.50
C LYS A 252 -4.28 8.10 16.98
N ALA A 253 -3.23 8.10 16.18
CA ALA A 253 -1.95 7.48 16.52
C ALA A 253 -1.25 8.24 17.66
N ILE A 254 -1.25 9.58 17.64
CA ILE A 254 -0.64 10.41 18.69
C ILE A 254 -1.35 10.29 20.05
N GLN A 255 -2.57 9.77 20.11
CA GLN A 255 -3.24 9.46 21.39
C GLN A 255 -2.54 8.33 22.16
N LYS A 256 -1.66 7.56 21.48
CA LYS A 256 -0.89 6.45 22.05
C LYS A 256 0.60 6.74 22.15
N ASP A 257 1.12 7.58 21.25
CA ASP A 257 2.52 7.99 21.21
C ASP A 257 2.61 9.44 20.71
N GLU A 258 2.75 10.38 21.62
CA GLU A 258 2.80 11.82 21.36
C GLU A 258 4.04 12.27 20.58
N SER A 259 5.01 11.37 20.35
CA SER A 259 6.26 11.66 19.63
C SER A 259 6.15 11.48 18.11
N ILE A 260 5.04 10.92 17.61
CA ILE A 260 4.87 10.62 16.18
C ILE A 260 4.84 11.92 15.37
N ASN A 261 5.76 12.01 14.39
CA ASN A 261 5.86 13.16 13.49
C ASN A 261 4.74 13.18 12.45
N CYS A 262 4.40 14.38 11.97
CA CYS A 262 3.49 14.57 10.84
C CYS A 262 4.09 15.53 9.82
N THR A 263 3.98 15.18 8.53
CA THR A 263 4.33 16.04 7.42
C THR A 263 3.15 16.10 6.45
N LEU A 264 2.61 17.30 6.19
CA LEU A 264 1.56 17.46 5.18
C LEU A 264 2.20 17.55 3.78
N THR A 265 1.52 17.00 2.78
CA THR A 265 1.89 17.12 1.36
C THR A 265 0.74 17.62 0.49
N ALA A 266 -0.39 17.98 1.12
CA ALA A 266 -1.54 18.61 0.49
C ALA A 266 -2.30 19.45 1.51
N ASP A 267 -3.15 20.36 1.02
CA ASP A 267 -4.11 21.06 1.84
C ASP A 267 -5.20 20.09 2.34
N ILE A 268 -5.59 20.21 3.59
CA ILE A 268 -6.50 19.27 4.25
C ILE A 268 -7.80 19.99 4.63
N ASP A 269 -8.93 19.44 4.19
CA ASP A 269 -10.26 19.90 4.59
C ASP A 269 -10.87 18.94 5.64
N LEU A 270 -11.07 19.44 6.85
CA LEU A 270 -11.71 18.74 7.98
C LEU A 270 -13.18 19.14 8.16
N THR A 271 -13.81 19.82 7.20
CA THR A 271 -15.22 20.22 7.31
C THR A 271 -16.11 19.00 7.57
N GLY A 272 -16.89 19.06 8.64
CA GLY A 272 -17.76 17.96 9.06
C GLY A 272 -17.06 16.76 9.68
N ARG A 273 -15.74 16.84 9.92
CA ARG A 273 -14.96 15.79 10.59
C ARG A 273 -14.74 16.11 12.05
N GLU A 274 -14.66 15.09 12.89
CA GLU A 274 -14.33 15.22 14.30
C GLU A 274 -12.82 15.20 14.50
N TRP A 275 -12.30 16.17 15.26
CA TRP A 275 -10.92 16.23 15.69
C TRP A 275 -10.79 15.81 17.15
N THR A 276 -9.99 14.77 17.42
CA THR A 276 -9.74 14.33 18.80
C THR A 276 -8.58 15.12 19.39
N ARG A 277 -8.85 15.85 20.46
CA ARG A 277 -7.85 16.62 21.17
C ARG A 277 -6.89 15.67 21.91
N LEU A 278 -5.59 15.95 21.87
CA LEU A 278 -4.60 15.29 22.71
C LEU A 278 -4.59 15.95 24.09
N ASP A 279 -5.16 15.28 25.09
CA ASP A 279 -5.37 15.80 26.45
C ASP A 279 -4.26 15.40 27.45
N THR A 280 -3.34 14.55 27.06
CA THR A 280 -2.26 14.06 27.92
C THR A 280 -1.23 15.14 28.20
N TRP A 281 -0.73 15.21 29.44
CA TRP A 281 0.43 16.00 29.82
C TRP A 281 1.69 15.13 29.73
N PRO A 282 2.80 15.60 29.19
CA PRO A 282 3.17 16.98 28.81
C PRO A 282 2.78 17.41 27.39
N GLY A 283 2.01 16.61 26.63
CA GLY A 283 1.48 16.97 25.32
C GLY A 283 2.32 16.52 24.15
N TYR A 284 1.96 17.01 22.97
CA TYR A 284 2.63 16.63 21.72
C TYR A 284 4.12 16.98 21.74
N SER A 285 4.96 15.98 21.47
CA SER A 285 6.42 16.05 21.55
C SER A 285 7.13 15.85 20.21
N GLY A 286 6.38 15.49 19.16
CA GLY A 286 6.91 15.28 17.80
C GLY A 286 7.04 16.58 17.01
N VAL A 287 7.36 16.46 15.73
CA VAL A 287 7.42 17.54 14.75
C VAL A 287 6.20 17.48 13.84
N PHE A 288 5.37 18.52 13.86
CA PHE A 288 4.31 18.73 12.87
C PHE A 288 4.78 19.74 11.83
N ASN A 289 5.02 19.30 10.61
CA ASN A 289 5.47 20.14 9.50
C ASN A 289 4.37 20.25 8.44
N GLY A 290 3.74 21.42 8.35
CA GLY A 290 2.73 21.71 7.35
C GLY A 290 3.27 21.86 5.92
N GLN A 291 4.57 22.06 5.74
CA GLN A 291 5.22 22.35 4.43
C GLN A 291 4.58 23.51 3.64
N GLY A 292 3.92 24.43 4.32
CA GLY A 292 3.17 25.54 3.70
C GLY A 292 1.73 25.19 3.34
N HIS A 293 1.31 23.95 3.57
CA HIS A 293 -0.08 23.52 3.39
C HIS A 293 -0.99 23.99 4.50
N SER A 294 -2.29 23.96 4.21
CA SER A 294 -3.36 24.40 5.10
C SER A 294 -4.19 23.27 5.67
N ILE A 295 -4.79 23.53 6.84
CA ILE A 295 -5.90 22.76 7.40
C ILE A 295 -7.10 23.69 7.51
N THR A 296 -8.23 23.30 6.88
CA THR A 296 -9.52 24.02 6.95
C THR A 296 -10.56 23.22 7.72
N GLY A 297 -11.65 23.87 8.09
CA GLY A 297 -12.81 23.20 8.68
C GLY A 297 -12.66 22.78 10.14
N LEU A 298 -11.62 23.24 10.86
CA LEU A 298 -11.49 22.99 12.30
C LEU A 298 -12.57 23.74 13.06
N ASN A 299 -13.50 23.00 13.67
CA ASN A 299 -14.60 23.51 14.46
C ASN A 299 -14.67 22.80 15.81
N PHE A 300 -14.47 23.56 16.88
CA PHE A 300 -14.46 23.02 18.23
C PHE A 300 -15.43 23.78 19.16
N SER A 301 -16.20 23.03 19.91
CA SER A 301 -17.22 23.56 20.85
C SER A 301 -16.96 23.18 22.30
N ALA A 302 -15.72 23.22 22.80
CA ALA A 302 -15.44 22.91 24.20
C ALA A 302 -14.39 23.83 24.83
N ALA A 303 -14.20 23.76 26.16
CA ALA A 303 -13.25 24.58 26.89
C ALA A 303 -11.79 24.20 26.62
N ARG A 304 -10.92 25.20 26.55
CA ARG A 304 -9.45 25.03 26.39
C ARG A 304 -9.01 24.38 25.08
N PHE A 305 -9.14 25.08 23.97
CA PHE A 305 -8.87 24.55 22.62
C PHE A 305 -7.67 25.15 21.92
N GLY A 306 -7.21 24.40 20.93
CA GLY A 306 -6.27 24.61 19.89
C GLY A 306 -6.14 23.31 19.08
N LEU A 307 -5.40 23.32 17.99
CA LEU A 307 -5.03 22.10 17.28
C LEU A 307 -4.41 21.09 18.28
N PHE A 308 -3.61 21.59 19.24
CA PHE A 308 -3.12 20.85 20.41
C PHE A 308 -3.50 21.54 21.73
N LEU A 309 -3.79 20.76 22.77
CA LEU A 309 -3.96 21.31 24.11
C LEU A 309 -2.60 21.72 24.70
N PHE A 310 -1.61 20.83 24.60
CA PHE A 310 -0.26 21.08 25.11
C PHE A 310 0.78 20.75 24.04
N LEU A 311 1.76 21.63 23.86
CA LEU A 311 2.97 21.38 23.11
C LEU A 311 4.14 21.20 24.07
N ASN A 312 4.78 20.05 24.05
CA ASN A 312 5.92 19.70 24.88
C ASN A 312 7.15 20.57 24.55
N GLN A 313 8.15 20.63 25.43
CA GLN A 313 9.41 21.34 25.17
C GLN A 313 10.16 20.88 23.92
N SER A 314 10.06 19.60 23.56
CA SER A 314 10.63 19.04 22.34
C SER A 314 9.69 19.18 21.13
N GLY A 315 8.42 19.50 21.34
CA GLY A 315 7.42 19.58 20.29
C GLY A 315 7.65 20.79 19.38
N VAL A 316 7.47 20.60 18.07
CA VAL A 316 7.61 21.65 17.06
C VAL A 316 6.41 21.64 16.12
N ILE A 317 5.79 22.80 15.93
CA ILE A 317 4.80 23.03 14.87
C ILE A 317 5.40 24.04 13.91
N LYS A 318 5.49 23.70 12.62
CA LYS A 318 6.10 24.60 11.64
C LYS A 318 5.43 24.59 10.28
N ASN A 319 5.52 25.74 9.58
CA ASN A 319 5.08 25.90 8.19
C ASN A 319 3.62 25.46 7.97
N LEU A 320 2.73 25.74 8.91
CA LEU A 320 1.33 25.31 8.88
C LEU A 320 0.40 26.51 8.81
N GLN A 321 -0.64 26.40 7.98
CA GLN A 321 -1.72 27.37 7.90
C GLN A 321 -3.01 26.75 8.45
N LEU A 322 -3.65 27.38 9.41
CA LEU A 322 -5.03 27.06 9.81
C LEU A 322 -5.98 28.10 9.22
N ILE A 323 -6.91 27.68 8.41
CA ILE A 323 -7.80 28.57 7.68
C ILE A 323 -9.25 28.39 8.16
N ASP A 324 -9.94 29.52 8.35
CA ASP A 324 -11.35 29.61 8.73
C ASP A 324 -11.68 28.84 10.02
N VAL A 325 -10.77 28.90 11.02
CA VAL A 325 -11.02 28.26 12.31
C VAL A 325 -12.20 28.94 13.02
N ASN A 326 -13.13 28.15 13.53
CA ASN A 326 -14.22 28.63 14.37
C ASN A 326 -14.10 27.96 15.74
N LEU A 327 -13.49 28.69 16.67
CA LEU A 327 -13.20 28.21 18.02
C LEU A 327 -14.12 28.92 19.03
N ASP A 328 -15.08 28.18 19.59
CA ASP A 328 -15.94 28.67 20.65
C ASP A 328 -15.44 28.24 22.02
N GLY A 329 -14.58 29.06 22.63
CA GLY A 329 -13.99 28.85 23.96
C GLY A 329 -14.86 29.31 25.13
N SER A 330 -16.18 29.19 25.07
CA SER A 330 -17.18 29.78 25.95
C SER A 330 -16.97 29.51 27.46
N SER A 331 -16.06 28.64 27.87
CA SER A 331 -15.85 28.32 29.30
C SER A 331 -14.38 28.18 29.75
N GLY A 332 -13.38 28.64 28.98
CA GLY A 332 -11.99 28.49 29.45
C GLY A 332 -10.86 28.97 28.53
N GLY A 333 -11.22 29.65 27.45
CA GLY A 333 -10.25 30.20 26.47
C GLY A 333 -9.89 29.21 25.36
N ALA A 334 -9.43 29.77 24.24
CA ALA A 334 -9.06 29.01 23.04
C ALA A 334 -7.78 29.57 22.41
N ALA A 335 -7.21 28.83 21.48
CA ALA A 335 -6.14 29.26 20.59
C ALA A 335 -6.27 28.59 19.24
N GLY A 336 -5.72 29.18 18.20
CA GLY A 336 -5.70 28.53 16.87
C GLY A 336 -4.82 27.29 16.91
N MET A 337 -3.56 27.43 17.27
CA MET A 337 -2.60 26.34 17.25
C MET A 337 -2.54 25.57 18.57
N VAL A 338 -2.19 26.23 19.67
CA VAL A 338 -1.88 25.55 20.94
C VAL A 338 -2.46 26.27 22.14
N TYR A 339 -3.18 25.55 22.98
CA TYR A 339 -3.68 26.16 24.23
C TYR A 339 -2.52 26.53 25.20
N ARG A 340 -1.54 25.63 25.43
CA ARG A 340 -0.30 25.94 26.18
C ARG A 340 0.93 25.47 25.39
N ASN A 341 1.74 26.44 24.97
CA ASN A 341 2.98 26.19 24.24
C ASN A 341 4.17 26.11 25.18
N HIS A 342 4.86 24.99 25.28
CA HIS A 342 6.17 24.83 25.91
C HIS A 342 7.30 24.56 24.89
N GLY A 343 6.96 24.29 23.62
CA GLY A 343 7.85 23.99 22.53
C GLY A 343 8.07 25.16 21.56
N GLN A 344 8.06 24.88 20.28
CA GLN A 344 8.30 25.88 19.24
C GLN A 344 7.16 25.92 18.22
N ILE A 345 6.70 27.12 17.88
CA ILE A 345 5.74 27.38 16.79
C ILE A 345 6.43 28.32 15.80
N ILE A 346 6.66 27.86 14.56
CA ILE A 346 7.52 28.56 13.62
C ILE A 346 6.83 28.70 12.26
N ALA A 347 6.81 29.92 11.71
CA ALA A 347 6.26 30.21 10.37
C ALA A 347 4.84 29.64 10.17
N CYS A 348 3.99 29.83 11.17
CA CYS A 348 2.61 29.36 11.15
C CYS A 348 1.63 30.54 11.07
N SER A 349 0.45 30.27 10.52
CA SER A 349 -0.61 31.26 10.42
C SER A 349 -1.97 30.70 10.81
N VAL A 350 -2.83 31.59 11.33
CA VAL A 350 -4.21 31.28 11.68
C VAL A 350 -5.13 32.36 11.13
N THR A 351 -6.18 31.94 10.43
CA THR A 351 -7.29 32.82 10.05
C THR A 351 -8.59 32.28 10.59
N GLY A 352 -9.56 33.16 10.90
CA GLY A 352 -10.89 32.76 11.33
C GLY A 352 -11.44 33.53 12.49
N LYS A 353 -12.29 32.88 13.31
CA LYS A 353 -13.01 33.49 14.39
C LYS A 353 -12.71 32.81 15.71
N LEU A 354 -12.25 33.58 16.67
CA LEU A 354 -12.00 33.16 18.04
C LEU A 354 -12.97 33.87 18.99
N THR A 355 -13.56 33.12 19.89
CA THR A 355 -14.44 33.69 20.93
C THR A 355 -13.77 33.60 22.29
N VAL A 356 -14.12 34.44 23.19
CA VAL A 356 -13.83 34.50 24.65
C VAL A 356 -12.41 34.05 25.08
N HIS A 357 -11.66 34.95 25.68
CA HIS A 357 -10.36 34.70 26.36
C HIS A 357 -9.33 33.95 25.55
N SER A 358 -9.13 34.33 24.28
CA SER A 358 -8.37 33.55 23.27
C SER A 358 -7.07 34.22 22.85
N GLY A 359 -6.12 33.41 22.39
CA GLY A 359 -4.94 33.86 21.65
C GLY A 359 -4.98 33.33 20.19
N GLY A 360 -4.62 34.16 19.22
CA GLY A 360 -4.66 33.77 17.81
C GLY A 360 -3.79 32.56 17.51
N ILE A 361 -2.57 32.53 18.03
CA ILE A 361 -1.63 31.39 17.87
C ILE A 361 -1.64 30.52 19.13
N ALA A 362 -1.40 31.09 20.31
CA ALA A 362 -1.42 30.32 21.55
C ALA A 362 -2.22 31.06 22.66
N ASN A 363 -2.85 30.30 23.56
CA ASN A 363 -3.50 30.94 24.74
C ASN A 363 -2.45 31.32 25.78
N ALA A 364 -1.52 30.43 26.14
CA ALA A 364 -0.39 30.71 26.99
C ALA A 364 0.93 30.24 26.38
N ASN A 365 1.91 31.09 26.29
CA ASN A 365 3.22 30.80 25.71
C ASN A 365 4.31 30.72 26.77
N TYR A 366 4.88 29.54 26.96
CA TYR A 366 6.06 29.23 27.77
C TYR A 366 7.24 28.73 26.91
N GLY A 367 7.11 28.78 25.59
CA GLY A 367 8.11 28.40 24.60
C GLY A 367 8.39 29.51 23.60
N ASP A 368 8.79 29.18 22.41
CA ASP A 368 9.12 30.13 21.35
C ASP A 368 8.01 30.22 20.30
N ILE A 369 7.64 31.43 19.87
CA ILE A 369 6.75 31.68 18.72
C ILE A 369 7.48 32.61 17.77
N ILE A 370 7.75 32.14 16.54
CA ILE A 370 8.64 32.80 15.58
C ILE A 370 7.94 32.91 14.23
N ALA A 371 7.93 34.10 13.65
CA ALA A 371 7.41 34.38 12.30
C ALA A 371 5.96 33.89 12.09
N CYS A 372 5.13 34.03 13.11
CA CYS A 372 3.73 33.63 13.07
C CYS A 372 2.79 34.82 12.94
N TRP A 373 1.63 34.62 12.35
CA TRP A 373 0.64 35.69 12.23
C TRP A 373 -0.80 35.17 12.43
N PHE A 374 -1.66 36.09 12.86
CA PHE A 374 -3.09 35.87 12.99
C PHE A 374 -3.87 36.96 12.24
N ASN A 375 -4.82 36.53 11.40
CA ASN A 375 -5.77 37.43 10.74
C ASN A 375 -7.19 36.91 10.89
N GLY A 376 -7.97 37.54 11.76
CA GLY A 376 -9.33 37.08 12.02
C GLY A 376 -10.06 37.94 13.02
N THR A 377 -11.24 37.50 13.45
CA THR A 377 -12.09 38.18 14.39
C THR A 377 -11.94 37.61 15.81
N LEU A 378 -11.63 38.44 16.77
CA LEU A 378 -11.72 38.15 18.20
C LEU A 378 -13.04 38.69 18.71
N LYS A 379 -13.97 37.86 19.18
CA LYS A 379 -15.33 38.27 19.51
C LYS A 379 -15.47 38.91 20.92
N ASP A 380 -14.52 38.70 21.80
CA ASP A 380 -14.53 39.30 23.17
C ASP A 380 -13.34 40.23 23.35
N GLU A 381 -13.60 41.49 23.66
CA GLU A 381 -12.56 42.49 23.86
C GLU A 381 -11.81 42.32 25.19
N SER A 382 -12.33 41.54 26.15
CA SER A 382 -11.70 41.33 27.44
C SER A 382 -10.77 40.13 27.47
N GLY A 383 -9.44 40.39 27.47
CA GLY A 383 -8.42 39.36 27.68
C GLY A 383 -8.07 38.51 26.48
N CYS A 384 -8.25 39.02 25.27
CA CYS A 384 -7.76 38.39 24.05
C CYS A 384 -6.42 38.97 23.59
N GLY A 385 -5.60 38.16 22.90
CA GLY A 385 -4.36 38.58 22.25
C GLY A 385 -4.30 38.07 20.81
N THR A 386 -3.87 38.90 19.86
CA THR A 386 -3.76 38.52 18.46
C THR A 386 -2.80 37.34 18.24
N ILE A 387 -1.66 37.36 18.91
CA ILE A 387 -0.70 36.22 18.84
C ILE A 387 -0.90 35.34 20.08
N VAL A 388 -0.81 35.89 21.28
CA VAL A 388 -0.99 35.14 22.54
C VAL A 388 -1.80 35.92 23.52
N ARG A 389 -2.55 35.22 24.37
CA ARG A 389 -3.24 35.86 25.53
C ARG A 389 -2.28 36.08 26.69
N PHE A 390 -1.47 35.10 27.06
CA PHE A 390 -0.49 35.18 28.13
C PHE A 390 0.89 34.80 27.62
N ASN A 391 1.84 35.76 27.69
CA ASN A 391 3.21 35.48 27.22
C ASN A 391 4.21 35.47 28.40
N TYR A 392 4.98 34.36 28.47
CA TYR A 392 6.04 34.14 29.46
C TYR A 392 7.41 33.87 28.84
N LYS A 393 7.51 33.85 27.48
CA LYS A 393 8.72 33.56 26.73
C LYS A 393 8.80 34.41 25.44
N ASN A 394 9.57 33.97 24.47
CA ASN A 394 9.89 34.73 23.28
C ASN A 394 8.76 34.73 22.24
N ILE A 395 8.47 35.91 21.71
CA ILE A 395 7.70 36.10 20.48
C ILE A 395 8.56 36.97 19.55
N THR A 396 8.86 36.43 18.35
CA THR A 396 9.77 37.11 17.43
C THR A 396 9.15 37.17 16.03
N SER A 397 9.18 38.35 15.41
CA SER A 397 8.71 38.58 14.03
C SER A 397 7.26 38.14 13.79
N CYS A 398 6.37 38.34 14.76
CA CYS A 398 4.95 37.97 14.68
C CYS A 398 4.05 39.20 14.52
N TYR A 399 2.94 39.07 13.79
CA TYR A 399 1.98 40.16 13.54
C TYR A 399 0.55 39.66 13.37
#